data_8f387956cfdfa899b7a20c16c4efc1b1
#
_entry.id   8f387956cfdfa899b7a20c16c4efc1b1
#
_cell.length_a   1.000
_cell.length_b   1.000
_cell.length_c   1.000
_cell.angle_alpha   90.00
_cell.angle_beta   90.00
_cell.angle_gamma   90.00
#
_symmetry.space_group_name_H-M   'P 1'
#
loop_
_entity.id
_entity.type
_entity.pdbx_description
1 polymer ?
#
loop_
_entity_poly.entity_id
_entity_poly.type
_entity_poly.pdbx_seq_one_letter_code
_entity_poly.pdbx_strand_id
1 'polypeptide(L)'
;KDRRMKANPRILLTNDDGIDAPGLAVLLDVARQLSNDVWVVAPANNQSGTGHRMTFGYEIEIETRGERIYCLDGTPADCVVAGITHVLKDGRPDIVLSGVNRGQNLGDIMHCSGTAAGAREGALHGAIGIALSQAMDYDHGRDEIDWGPAAELGAETVRSILDVAGARDTYFNVNFPICAPHEV
;
A
#
# COMPACT_ATOMS: atom_id res chain seq x y z
N LYS A 1 26.85 -4.73 0.93
CA LYS A 1 26.78 -3.27 1.12
C LYS A 1 25.71 -3.00 2.16
N ASP A 2 26.13 -2.44 3.29
CA ASP A 2 25.26 -2.02 4.39
C ASP A 2 24.21 -1.03 3.83
N ARG A 3 22.95 -1.45 3.75
CA ARG A 3 21.84 -0.63 3.22
C ARG A 3 21.00 -0.12 4.38
N ARG A 4 21.59 0.77 5.16
CA ARG A 4 20.75 1.53 6.11
C ARG A 4 19.69 2.31 5.33
N MET A 5 18.46 2.26 5.82
CA MET A 5 17.38 3.08 5.27
C MET A 5 17.78 4.56 5.32
N LYS A 6 17.36 5.32 4.31
CA LYS A 6 17.53 6.78 4.32
C LYS A 6 16.75 7.37 5.49
N ALA A 7 17.22 8.46 6.04
CA ALA A 7 16.51 9.19 7.10
C ALA A 7 15.14 9.75 6.60
N ASN A 8 15.01 10.01 5.31
CA ASN A 8 13.77 10.43 4.65
C ASN A 8 13.58 9.58 3.39
N PRO A 9 13.03 8.36 3.51
CA PRO A 9 12.85 7.47 2.38
C PRO A 9 11.72 7.99 1.45
N ARG A 10 11.86 7.75 0.14
CA ARG A 10 10.77 8.00 -0.80
C ARG A 10 9.75 6.87 -0.70
N ILE A 11 8.50 7.22 -0.42
CA ILE A 11 7.40 6.27 -0.24
C ILE A 11 6.38 6.46 -1.35
N LEU A 12 6.02 5.36 -2.03
CA LEU A 12 4.90 5.30 -2.96
C LEU A 12 3.75 4.55 -2.30
N LEU A 13 2.57 5.15 -2.32
CA LEU A 13 1.32 4.56 -1.80
C LEU A 13 0.43 4.10 -2.95
N THR A 14 -0.23 2.97 -2.75
CA THR A 14 -1.33 2.48 -3.58
C THR A 14 -2.35 1.73 -2.72
N ASN A 15 -3.44 1.28 -3.31
CA ASN A 15 -4.45 0.38 -2.70
C ASN A 15 -5.23 -0.34 -3.81
N ASP A 16 -6.22 -1.15 -3.45
CA ASP A 16 -7.19 -1.74 -4.37
C ASP A 16 -8.63 -1.26 -4.12
N ASP A 17 -8.89 -0.56 -3.02
CA ASP A 17 -10.21 0.01 -2.71
C ASP A 17 -10.52 1.31 -3.50
N GLY A 18 -9.49 1.94 -4.08
CA GLY A 18 -9.60 3.17 -4.88
C GLY A 18 -9.06 4.43 -4.19
N ILE A 19 -8.87 5.49 -5.00
CA ILE A 19 -8.23 6.75 -4.57
C ILE A 19 -8.97 7.46 -3.42
N ASP A 20 -10.30 7.35 -3.37
CA ASP A 20 -11.15 8.01 -2.38
C ASP A 20 -11.45 7.10 -1.16
N ALA A 21 -10.84 5.91 -1.07
CA ALA A 21 -11.10 4.97 0.01
C ALA A 21 -10.56 5.47 1.36
N PRO A 22 -11.33 5.30 2.47
CA PRO A 22 -10.90 5.72 3.80
C PRO A 22 -9.58 5.09 4.24
N GLY A 23 -9.34 3.82 3.89
CA GLY A 23 -8.10 3.12 4.21
C GLY A 23 -6.86 3.76 3.56
N LEU A 24 -6.99 4.35 2.36
CA LEU A 24 -5.88 5.08 1.73
C LEU A 24 -5.56 6.37 2.49
N ALA A 25 -6.56 7.05 3.04
CA ALA A 25 -6.33 8.21 3.88
C ALA A 25 -5.58 7.85 5.17
N VAL A 26 -5.95 6.74 5.81
CA VAL A 26 -5.22 6.18 6.96
C VAL A 26 -3.77 5.85 6.58
N LEU A 27 -3.55 5.21 5.44
CA LEU A 27 -2.21 4.87 4.96
C LEU A 27 -1.35 6.11 4.70
N LEU A 28 -1.95 7.17 4.16
CA LEU A 28 -1.26 8.44 3.92
C LEU A 28 -0.80 9.08 5.23
N ASP A 29 -1.62 9.05 6.27
CA ASP A 29 -1.26 9.57 7.59
C ASP A 29 -0.17 8.72 8.27
N VAL A 30 -0.20 7.40 8.11
CA VAL A 30 0.88 6.50 8.52
C VAL A 30 2.18 6.83 7.78
N ALA A 31 2.14 6.99 6.47
CA ALA A 31 3.32 7.27 5.65
C ALA A 31 3.97 8.62 5.98
N ARG A 32 3.17 9.64 6.26
CA ARG A 32 3.64 10.98 6.67
C ARG A 32 4.39 10.99 8.00
N GLN A 33 4.17 10.02 8.87
CA GLN A 33 4.95 9.84 10.10
C GLN A 33 6.33 9.20 9.83
N LEU A 34 6.54 8.65 8.63
CA LEU A 34 7.76 7.96 8.23
C LEU A 34 8.64 8.82 7.31
N SER A 35 8.02 9.68 6.49
CA SER A 35 8.73 10.48 5.48
C SER A 35 7.94 11.72 5.07
N ASN A 36 8.67 12.74 4.61
CA ASN A 36 8.11 13.92 3.93
C ASN A 36 8.07 13.75 2.40
N ASP A 37 8.63 12.66 1.85
CA ASP A 37 8.65 12.36 0.41
C ASP A 37 7.66 11.22 0.10
N VAL A 38 6.36 11.53 0.23
CA VAL A 38 5.24 10.59 0.06
C VAL A 38 4.47 10.92 -1.21
N TRP A 39 4.23 9.91 -2.02
CA TRP A 39 3.51 9.96 -3.29
C TRP A 39 2.37 8.96 -3.29
N VAL A 40 1.24 9.33 -3.87
CA VAL A 40 0.06 8.48 -4.02
C VAL A 40 -0.20 8.24 -5.49
N VAL A 41 -0.27 6.97 -5.88
CA VAL A 41 -0.77 6.54 -7.19
C VAL A 41 -1.71 5.36 -6.95
N ALA A 42 -3.00 5.58 -7.11
CA ALA A 42 -4.02 4.60 -6.75
C ALA A 42 -5.07 4.43 -7.86
N PRO A 43 -5.79 3.30 -7.89
CA PRO A 43 -6.88 3.10 -8.84
C PRO A 43 -7.97 4.16 -8.67
N ALA A 44 -8.57 4.60 -9.78
CA ALA A 44 -9.72 5.50 -9.75
C ALA A 44 -10.96 4.85 -9.10
N ASN A 45 -11.10 3.53 -9.23
CA ASN A 45 -12.23 2.75 -8.74
C ASN A 45 -11.75 1.51 -7.98
N ASN A 46 -12.67 0.90 -7.21
CA ASN A 46 -12.39 -0.35 -6.50
C ASN A 46 -11.96 -1.47 -7.45
N GLN A 47 -10.84 -2.14 -7.13
CA GLN A 47 -10.21 -3.22 -7.88
C GLN A 47 -10.09 -4.51 -7.03
N SER A 48 -10.97 -4.70 -6.03
CA SER A 48 -10.94 -5.88 -5.18
C SER A 48 -11.02 -7.18 -5.98
N GLY A 49 -10.23 -8.16 -5.59
CA GLY A 49 -10.21 -9.49 -6.23
C GLY A 49 -9.46 -9.55 -7.57
N THR A 50 -8.80 -8.49 -8.02
CA THR A 50 -8.06 -8.50 -9.28
C THR A 50 -6.72 -9.24 -9.22
N GLY A 51 -6.26 -9.57 -8.01
CA GLY A 51 -4.95 -10.18 -7.80
C GLY A 51 -3.83 -9.33 -8.40
N HIS A 52 -2.83 -9.98 -8.97
CA HIS A 52 -1.71 -9.30 -9.62
C HIS A 52 -1.93 -9.12 -11.13
N ARG A 53 -3.14 -8.72 -11.51
CA ARG A 53 -3.44 -8.42 -12.92
C ARG A 53 -2.69 -7.15 -13.35
N MET A 54 -2.14 -7.20 -14.55
CA MET A 54 -1.52 -6.07 -15.25
C MET A 54 -2.30 -5.75 -16.51
N THR A 55 -2.38 -4.48 -16.89
CA THR A 55 -2.99 -4.03 -18.14
C THR A 55 -1.93 -3.96 -19.25
N PHE A 56 -2.16 -4.70 -20.33
CA PHE A 56 -1.28 -4.72 -21.49
C PHE A 56 -2.02 -4.32 -22.77
N GLY A 57 -1.34 -3.57 -23.62
CA GLY A 57 -1.85 -3.23 -24.97
C GLY A 57 -2.90 -2.11 -24.99
N TYR A 58 -3.11 -1.42 -23.88
CA TYR A 58 -4.00 -0.27 -23.77
C TYR A 58 -3.26 0.90 -23.09
N GLU A 59 -3.62 2.10 -23.52
CA GLU A 59 -3.19 3.32 -22.83
C GLU A 59 -3.98 3.48 -21.54
N ILE A 60 -3.29 3.84 -20.47
CA ILE A 60 -3.89 4.15 -19.16
C ILE A 60 -3.66 5.64 -18.91
N GLU A 61 -4.75 6.38 -18.76
CA GLU A 61 -4.69 7.81 -18.44
C GLU A 61 -4.34 7.99 -16.96
N ILE A 62 -3.39 8.90 -16.68
CA ILE A 62 -2.99 9.29 -15.33
C ILE A 62 -3.58 10.66 -15.04
N GLU A 63 -4.51 10.73 -14.09
CA GLU A 63 -5.14 11.97 -13.63
C GLU A 63 -4.43 12.49 -12.39
N THR A 64 -4.11 13.79 -12.36
CA THR A 64 -3.59 14.48 -11.18
C THR A 64 -4.74 14.91 -10.29
N ARG A 65 -4.78 14.42 -9.05
CA ARG A 65 -5.82 14.74 -8.04
C ARG A 65 -5.35 15.74 -6.99
N GLY A 66 -4.05 15.99 -6.91
CA GLY A 66 -3.44 16.92 -5.97
C GLY A 66 -1.93 16.94 -6.05
N GLU A 67 -1.29 17.67 -5.16
CA GLU A 67 0.16 17.64 -5.06
C GLU A 67 0.62 16.22 -4.67
N ARG A 68 1.39 15.55 -5.57
CA ARG A 68 1.88 14.18 -5.39
C ARG A 68 0.77 13.13 -5.25
N ILE A 69 -0.45 13.41 -5.72
CA ILE A 69 -1.60 12.52 -5.67
C ILE A 69 -2.13 12.32 -7.09
N TYR A 70 -2.13 11.07 -7.54
CA TYR A 70 -2.52 10.67 -8.89
C TYR A 70 -3.45 9.47 -8.83
N CYS A 71 -4.36 9.38 -9.79
CA CYS A 71 -5.15 8.17 -10.00
C CYS A 71 -5.12 7.73 -11.45
N LEU A 72 -5.46 6.49 -11.68
CA LEU A 72 -5.58 5.91 -13.01
C LEU A 72 -6.65 4.81 -13.04
N ASP A 73 -7.21 4.55 -14.23
CA ASP A 73 -8.13 3.45 -14.45
C ASP A 73 -7.36 2.15 -14.71
N GLY A 74 -6.82 1.60 -13.62
CA GLY A 74 -5.98 0.41 -13.66
C GLY A 74 -5.98 -0.34 -12.34
N THR A 75 -5.21 -1.42 -12.28
CA THR A 75 -5.02 -2.23 -11.08
C THR A 75 -3.99 -1.62 -10.13
N PRO A 76 -3.89 -2.09 -8.87
CA PRO A 76 -2.82 -1.66 -7.97
C PRO A 76 -1.41 -1.87 -8.53
N ALA A 77 -1.19 -2.96 -9.26
CA ALA A 77 0.08 -3.22 -9.92
C ALA A 77 0.36 -2.21 -11.03
N ASP A 78 -0.64 -1.86 -11.87
CA ASP A 78 -0.53 -0.79 -12.87
C ASP A 78 -0.18 0.54 -12.22
N CYS A 79 -0.80 0.86 -11.07
CA CYS A 79 -0.52 2.07 -10.30
C CYS A 79 0.93 2.15 -9.84
N VAL A 80 1.48 1.06 -9.34
CA VAL A 80 2.90 1.00 -8.91
C VAL A 80 3.83 1.18 -10.10
N VAL A 81 3.58 0.49 -11.22
CA VAL A 81 4.38 0.63 -12.45
C VAL A 81 4.32 2.07 -12.97
N ALA A 82 3.12 2.64 -13.10
CA ALA A 82 2.94 4.02 -13.54
C ALA A 82 3.62 5.01 -12.57
N GLY A 83 3.50 4.79 -11.27
CA GLY A 83 4.18 5.56 -10.24
C GLY A 83 5.70 5.59 -10.44
N ILE A 84 6.30 4.43 -10.63
CA ILE A 84 7.76 4.29 -10.77
C ILE A 84 8.26 4.81 -12.12
N THR A 85 7.51 4.60 -13.21
CA THR A 85 8.00 4.88 -14.57
C THR A 85 7.62 6.27 -15.08
N HIS A 86 6.50 6.84 -14.63
CA HIS A 86 5.96 8.08 -15.16
C HIS A 86 5.84 9.21 -14.13
N VAL A 87 5.48 8.89 -12.87
CA VAL A 87 5.23 9.91 -11.85
C VAL A 87 6.52 10.28 -11.11
N LEU A 88 7.27 9.30 -10.64
CA LEU A 88 8.51 9.49 -9.86
C LEU A 88 9.72 9.68 -10.78
N LYS A 89 9.78 10.82 -11.50
CA LYS A 89 10.82 11.09 -12.52
C LYS A 89 12.25 11.15 -11.94
N ASP A 90 12.38 11.57 -10.67
CA ASP A 90 13.69 11.86 -10.05
C ASP A 90 14.24 10.69 -9.21
N GLY A 91 13.71 9.51 -9.38
CA GLY A 91 14.21 8.31 -8.71
C GLY A 91 13.11 7.37 -8.20
N ARG A 92 13.49 6.13 -8.01
CA ARG A 92 12.57 5.07 -7.57
C ARG A 92 12.20 5.22 -6.10
N PRO A 93 11.03 4.69 -5.67
CA PRO A 93 10.69 4.62 -4.26
C PRO A 93 11.63 3.67 -3.52
N ASP A 94 11.90 3.99 -2.27
CA ASP A 94 12.58 3.08 -1.33
C ASP A 94 11.59 2.07 -0.75
N ILE A 95 10.33 2.51 -0.59
CA ILE A 95 9.24 1.74 0.01
C ILE A 95 7.98 1.90 -0.86
N VAL A 96 7.25 0.80 -1.03
CA VAL A 96 5.87 0.81 -1.56
C VAL A 96 4.95 0.30 -0.45
N LEU A 97 4.02 1.14 -0.01
CA LEU A 97 2.95 0.75 0.91
C LEU A 97 1.64 0.59 0.12
N SER A 98 0.96 -0.52 0.34
CA SER A 98 -0.32 -0.83 -0.31
C SER A 98 -1.40 -1.08 0.73
N GLY A 99 -2.48 -0.34 0.68
CA GLY A 99 -3.61 -0.44 1.63
C GLY A 99 -4.07 0.95 2.13
N VAL A 100 -4.55 1.11 3.37
CA VAL A 100 -4.93 0.02 4.27
C VAL A 100 -6.18 -0.64 3.71
N ASN A 101 -6.12 -1.94 3.45
CA ASN A 101 -7.24 -2.69 2.88
C ASN A 101 -8.37 -2.83 3.89
N ARG A 102 -9.60 -2.73 3.39
CA ARG A 102 -10.82 -3.06 4.13
C ARG A 102 -11.01 -4.58 4.18
N GLY A 103 -10.63 -5.19 5.29
CA GLY A 103 -10.65 -6.65 5.48
C GLY A 103 -9.26 -7.28 5.41
N GLN A 104 -9.09 -8.37 6.13
CA GLN A 104 -7.85 -9.11 6.21
C GLN A 104 -7.52 -9.85 4.91
N ASN A 105 -6.23 -9.92 4.59
CA ASN A 105 -5.69 -10.73 3.50
C ASN A 105 -4.84 -11.88 4.08
N LEU A 106 -5.44 -13.08 4.21
CA LEU A 106 -4.82 -14.24 4.84
C LEU A 106 -4.98 -15.50 3.98
N GLY A 107 -4.04 -16.44 4.07
CA GLY A 107 -4.14 -17.72 3.39
C GLY A 107 -4.28 -17.60 1.87
N ASP A 108 -5.21 -18.34 1.29
CA ASP A 108 -5.42 -18.40 -0.16
C ASP A 108 -5.94 -17.09 -0.77
N ILE A 109 -6.58 -16.22 0.02
CA ILE A 109 -7.03 -14.89 -0.43
C ILE A 109 -5.86 -14.06 -0.96
N MET A 110 -4.64 -14.29 -0.47
CA MET A 110 -3.43 -13.60 -0.93
C MET A 110 -3.22 -13.70 -2.45
N HIS A 111 -3.70 -14.75 -3.09
CA HIS A 111 -3.57 -14.91 -4.56
C HIS A 111 -4.48 -13.94 -5.34
N CYS A 112 -5.60 -13.53 -4.73
CA CYS A 112 -6.56 -12.60 -5.32
C CYS A 112 -6.43 -11.17 -4.79
N SER A 113 -5.56 -10.93 -3.81
CA SER A 113 -5.40 -9.63 -3.15
C SER A 113 -4.71 -8.62 -4.08
N GLY A 114 -5.42 -7.55 -4.42
CA GLY A 114 -4.85 -6.39 -5.10
C GLY A 114 -3.90 -5.61 -4.18
N THR A 115 -4.20 -5.55 -2.87
CA THR A 115 -3.33 -4.94 -1.85
C THR A 115 -1.96 -5.63 -1.83
N ALA A 116 -1.94 -6.97 -1.72
CA ALA A 116 -0.70 -7.74 -1.75
C ALA A 116 0.03 -7.59 -3.09
N ALA A 117 -0.71 -7.49 -4.20
CA ALA A 117 -0.14 -7.29 -5.53
C ALA A 117 0.60 -5.96 -5.66
N GLY A 118 0.04 -4.85 -5.16
CA GLY A 118 0.72 -3.56 -5.15
C GLY A 118 2.05 -3.60 -4.40
N ALA A 119 2.06 -4.19 -3.20
CA ALA A 119 3.29 -4.36 -2.42
C ALA A 119 4.32 -5.26 -3.15
N ARG A 120 3.87 -6.39 -3.71
CA ARG A 120 4.72 -7.31 -4.48
C ARG A 120 5.31 -6.65 -5.72
N GLU A 121 4.52 -5.84 -6.43
CA GLU A 121 5.01 -5.11 -7.60
C GLU A 121 6.11 -4.12 -7.22
N GLY A 122 5.95 -3.42 -6.10
CA GLY A 122 7.01 -2.57 -5.54
C GLY A 122 8.30 -3.34 -5.28
N ALA A 123 8.21 -4.54 -4.70
CA ALA A 123 9.36 -5.39 -4.46
C ALA A 123 10.04 -5.85 -5.76
N LEU A 124 9.28 -6.22 -6.79
CA LEU A 124 9.81 -6.57 -8.11
C LEU A 124 10.60 -5.42 -8.74
N HIS A 125 10.26 -4.19 -8.42
CA HIS A 125 10.98 -2.98 -8.84
C HIS A 125 12.10 -2.53 -7.90
N GLY A 126 12.41 -3.34 -6.87
CA GLY A 126 13.54 -3.14 -5.95
C GLY A 126 13.26 -2.21 -4.76
N ALA A 127 11.99 -1.93 -4.46
CA ALA A 127 11.57 -1.30 -3.22
C ALA A 127 11.36 -2.35 -2.11
N ILE A 128 11.14 -1.91 -0.87
CA ILE A 128 10.52 -2.75 0.16
C ILE A 128 9.01 -2.59 0.02
N GLY A 129 8.31 -3.68 -0.31
CA GLY A 129 6.86 -3.68 -0.44
C GLY A 129 6.19 -4.07 0.88
N ILE A 130 5.17 -3.33 1.32
CA ILE A 130 4.40 -3.66 2.53
C ILE A 130 2.92 -3.49 2.23
N ALA A 131 2.17 -4.59 2.30
CA ALA A 131 0.73 -4.62 2.24
C ALA A 131 0.18 -4.50 3.66
N LEU A 132 -0.77 -3.60 3.89
CA LEU A 132 -1.42 -3.38 5.18
C LEU A 132 -2.92 -3.57 5.03
N SER A 133 -3.51 -4.35 5.93
CA SER A 133 -4.95 -4.65 5.97
C SER A 133 -5.48 -4.50 7.38
N GLN A 134 -6.68 -3.92 7.53
CA GLN A 134 -7.41 -3.88 8.79
C GLN A 134 -8.48 -4.97 8.75
N ALA A 135 -8.47 -5.87 9.72
CA ALA A 135 -9.45 -6.93 9.81
C ALA A 135 -10.88 -6.40 10.01
N MET A 136 -11.84 -7.12 9.45
CA MET A 136 -13.27 -6.88 9.59
C MET A 136 -13.95 -8.01 10.34
N ASP A 137 -14.98 -7.66 11.09
CA ASP A 137 -15.89 -8.63 11.71
C ASP A 137 -17.01 -9.01 10.73
N TYR A 138 -16.76 -10.05 9.94
CA TYR A 138 -17.74 -10.56 8.97
C TYR A 138 -18.91 -11.27 9.63
N ASP A 139 -18.72 -11.82 10.85
CA ASP A 139 -19.72 -12.67 11.51
C ASP A 139 -20.87 -11.85 12.13
N HIS A 140 -20.60 -10.61 12.48
CA HIS A 140 -21.59 -9.73 13.12
C HIS A 140 -22.20 -8.69 12.17
N GLY A 141 -21.98 -8.81 10.85
CA GLY A 141 -22.59 -7.95 9.83
C GLY A 141 -22.28 -6.47 9.99
N ARG A 142 -21.15 -6.14 10.62
CA ARG A 142 -20.72 -4.76 10.79
C ARG A 142 -20.04 -4.30 9.51
N ASP A 143 -20.71 -3.43 8.79
CA ASP A 143 -20.13 -2.73 7.64
C ASP A 143 -19.11 -1.66 8.05
N GLU A 144 -19.08 -1.30 9.33
CA GLU A 144 -18.15 -0.31 9.89
C GLU A 144 -16.84 -0.98 10.27
N ILE A 145 -15.75 -0.40 9.78
CA ILE A 145 -14.38 -0.78 10.13
C ILE A 145 -13.84 0.17 11.19
N ASP A 146 -13.23 -0.38 12.23
CA ASP A 146 -12.39 0.39 13.13
C ASP A 146 -10.97 0.45 12.54
N TRP A 147 -10.60 1.63 12.06
CA TRP A 147 -9.26 1.90 11.52
C TRP A 147 -8.22 2.20 12.62
N GLY A 148 -8.63 2.23 13.90
CA GLY A 148 -7.77 2.57 15.04
C GLY A 148 -6.47 1.78 15.08
N PRO A 149 -6.49 0.44 15.06
CA PRO A 149 -5.26 -0.34 15.11
C PRO A 149 -4.27 -0.01 13.98
N ALA A 150 -4.76 0.10 12.74
CA ALA A 150 -3.91 0.46 11.61
C ALA A 150 -3.40 1.90 11.69
N ALA A 151 -4.23 2.84 12.15
CA ALA A 151 -3.86 4.26 12.27
C ALA A 151 -2.81 4.51 13.37
N GLU A 152 -2.97 3.87 14.52
CA GLU A 152 -2.10 4.10 15.67
C GLU A 152 -0.80 3.29 15.59
N LEU A 153 -0.85 2.05 15.13
CA LEU A 153 0.29 1.13 15.12
C LEU A 153 1.01 1.04 13.77
N GLY A 154 0.38 1.53 12.69
CA GLY A 154 0.89 1.35 11.34
C GLY A 154 2.31 1.87 11.13
N ALA A 155 2.61 3.06 11.63
CA ALA A 155 3.94 3.66 11.47
C ALA A 155 5.03 2.89 12.25
N GLU A 156 4.74 2.43 13.47
CA GLU A 156 5.66 1.64 14.28
C GLU A 156 5.89 0.26 13.66
N THR A 157 4.82 -0.39 13.20
CA THR A 157 4.88 -1.67 12.50
C THR A 157 5.76 -1.58 11.25
N VAL A 158 5.57 -0.53 10.44
CA VAL A 158 6.41 -0.31 9.25
C VAL A 158 7.87 -0.10 9.65
N ARG A 159 8.18 0.71 10.67
CA ARG A 159 9.56 0.89 11.16
C ARG A 159 10.18 -0.44 11.59
N SER A 160 9.47 -1.25 12.36
CA SER A 160 9.96 -2.57 12.83
C SER A 160 10.26 -3.51 11.65
N ILE A 161 9.44 -3.48 10.60
CA ILE A 161 9.70 -4.24 9.37
C ILE A 161 10.97 -3.73 8.69
N LEU A 162 11.12 -2.42 8.56
CA LEU A 162 12.29 -1.82 7.90
C LEU A 162 13.60 -2.12 8.63
N ASP A 163 13.57 -2.25 9.96
CA ASP A 163 14.74 -2.60 10.77
C ASP A 163 15.22 -4.05 10.53
N VAL A 164 14.29 -4.96 10.20
CA VAL A 164 14.59 -6.38 9.94
C VAL A 164 14.65 -6.74 8.46
N ALA A 165 14.12 -5.88 7.58
CA ALA A 165 14.09 -6.12 6.14
C ALA A 165 15.51 -6.12 5.56
N GLY A 166 16.05 -7.31 5.32
CA GLY A 166 17.42 -7.49 4.80
C GLY A 166 17.58 -7.19 3.31
N ALA A 167 16.51 -7.18 2.52
CA ALA A 167 16.53 -7.04 1.06
C ALA A 167 15.38 -6.17 0.55
N ARG A 168 15.68 -5.38 -0.52
CA ARG A 168 14.69 -4.51 -1.18
C ARG A 168 13.75 -5.25 -2.15
N ASP A 169 13.98 -6.51 -2.41
CA ASP A 169 13.18 -7.38 -3.30
C ASP A 169 12.22 -8.30 -2.51
N THR A 170 11.88 -7.88 -1.30
CA THR A 170 10.98 -8.58 -0.38
C THR A 170 9.71 -7.77 -0.18
N TYR A 171 8.57 -8.44 -0.08
CA TYR A 171 7.35 -7.81 0.38
C TYR A 171 6.81 -8.48 1.65
N PHE A 172 6.11 -7.70 2.46
CA PHE A 172 5.51 -8.11 3.72
C PHE A 172 4.00 -7.94 3.64
N ASN A 173 3.27 -8.79 4.34
CA ASN A 173 1.83 -8.72 4.47
C ASN A 173 1.47 -8.58 5.94
N VAL A 174 0.85 -7.47 6.30
CA VAL A 174 0.46 -7.10 7.67
C VAL A 174 -1.05 -7.09 7.76
N ASN A 175 -1.59 -7.67 8.82
CA ASN A 175 -3.01 -7.63 9.12
C ASN A 175 -3.19 -7.16 10.56
N PHE A 176 -3.84 -6.00 10.75
CA PHE A 176 -4.20 -5.48 12.05
C PHE A 176 -5.46 -6.18 12.53
N PRO A 177 -5.48 -6.71 13.78
CA PRO A 177 -6.61 -7.46 14.31
C PRO A 177 -7.79 -6.55 14.68
N ILE A 178 -8.94 -7.17 14.98
CA ILE A 178 -10.13 -6.51 15.56
C ILE A 178 -9.95 -6.47 17.07
N CYS A 179 -9.25 -5.47 17.57
CA CYS A 179 -9.08 -5.21 19.00
C CYS A 179 -8.68 -3.76 19.22
N ALA A 180 -8.69 -3.28 20.44
CA ALA A 180 -8.17 -1.97 20.72
C ALA A 180 -6.64 -1.91 20.47
N PRO A 181 -6.08 -0.77 20.03
CA PRO A 181 -4.64 -0.67 19.71
C PRO A 181 -3.71 -1.09 20.85
N HIS A 182 -4.11 -0.91 22.10
CA HIS A 182 -3.32 -1.28 23.28
C HIS A 182 -3.34 -2.80 23.60
N GLU A 183 -4.11 -3.57 22.85
CA GLU A 183 -4.22 -5.04 23.00
C GLU A 183 -3.42 -5.80 21.93
N VAL A 184 -2.79 -5.10 21.02
CA VAL A 184 -1.97 -5.67 19.91
C VAL A 184 -0.55 -5.99 20.38
#